data_1a086b2eb7b7f34153ceb5f8e246330d
#
_entry.id   1a086b2eb7b7f34153ceb5f8e246330d
#
_cell.length_a   1.000
_cell.length_b   1.000
_cell.length_c   1.000
_cell.angle_alpha   90.00
_cell.angle_beta   90.00
_cell.angle_gamma   90.00
#
_symmetry.space_group_name_H-M   'P 1'
#
loop_
_entity.id
_entity.type
_entity.pdbx_description
1 polymer ?
#
loop_
_entity_poly.entity_id
_entity_poly.type
_entity_poly.pdbx_seq_one_letter_code
_entity_poly.pdbx_strand_id
1 'polypeptide(L)'
;MDKLQKLLNIVDDSVEEIVELEQELVRIPSINTGVMPTGNESEVCDFISDMLNKEGIKSKLLHRDPGRDNLIVDYPNVISTECKLLLMSHTDVVPVENESKWKYDPFGGEISSGRIYGRGSNDCKSLLTSQLMSMILMNREGVKLDKGLRLISGADEEHGGRWGFGWLLENYPELLKAEYAVNEGGGIPVEIGEKIYYLLGTGEKGRLEVEITIKGESAHASLPWLGVNSSYKLSQVLDLIKNYQPKLDTSLPFFQYMDYFGVEEKISTKNIDQIIKILEQKLPRVSHLSKALSRMTITPTIIEGGIKSNSVPEKIKLICDIRTLPFQDEKYVIEELDKLFDKIEEIDYEIDYMSVPNYSSFDTKLKDSISKAHAKSIGVDEIKLIPSTSNGFTDSRFTRENGTITYGFSGAHPDDDPILANVHGTDESIGISSLVSGTKTMLALAYDLCNSE
;
A
#
# COMPACT_ATOMS: atom_id res chain seq x y z
N MET A 1 5.47 -32.02 20.17
CA MET A 1 5.57 -30.76 19.42
C MET A 1 4.27 -30.60 18.65
N ASP A 2 3.63 -29.46 18.74
CA ASP A 2 2.43 -29.12 18.00
C ASP A 2 2.72 -29.15 16.49
N LYS A 3 1.74 -29.50 15.67
CA LYS A 3 1.91 -29.60 14.18
C LYS A 3 2.33 -28.26 13.58
N LEU A 4 1.75 -27.15 14.05
CA LEU A 4 2.14 -25.84 13.63
C LEU A 4 3.60 -25.51 13.96
N GLN A 5 4.06 -25.87 15.18
CA GLN A 5 5.46 -25.65 15.55
C GLN A 5 6.45 -26.44 14.67
N LYS A 6 6.06 -27.63 14.20
CA LYS A 6 6.89 -28.36 13.24
C LYS A 6 6.99 -27.63 11.91
N LEU A 7 5.86 -27.08 11.41
CA LEU A 7 5.83 -26.31 10.17
C LEU A 7 6.67 -25.02 10.28
N LEU A 8 6.64 -24.33 11.43
CA LEU A 8 7.47 -23.15 11.64
C LEU A 8 8.97 -23.49 11.65
N ASN A 9 9.36 -24.65 12.21
CA ASN A 9 10.75 -25.10 12.18
C ASN A 9 11.21 -25.44 10.74
N ILE A 10 10.32 -25.96 9.90
CA ILE A 10 10.62 -26.21 8.47
C ILE A 10 10.93 -24.90 7.75
N VAL A 11 10.25 -23.79 8.09
CA VAL A 11 10.61 -22.47 7.54
C VAL A 11 12.04 -22.09 7.94
N ASP A 12 12.44 -22.34 9.20
CA ASP A 12 13.82 -22.11 9.65
C ASP A 12 14.85 -22.95 8.89
N ASP A 13 14.50 -24.20 8.57
CA ASP A 13 15.36 -25.10 7.78
C ASP A 13 15.39 -24.73 6.28
N SER A 14 14.46 -23.89 5.80
CA SER A 14 14.31 -23.49 4.38
C SER A 14 14.80 -22.06 4.09
N VAL A 15 15.55 -21.42 4.99
CA VAL A 15 15.97 -20.02 4.84
C VAL A 15 16.75 -19.78 3.55
N GLU A 16 17.65 -20.67 3.17
CA GLU A 16 18.43 -20.56 1.93
C GLU A 16 17.52 -20.54 0.69
N GLU A 17 16.53 -21.42 0.63
CA GLU A 17 15.56 -21.49 -0.47
C GLU A 17 14.66 -20.24 -0.54
N ILE A 18 14.21 -19.73 0.61
CA ILE A 18 13.42 -18.51 0.70
C ILE A 18 14.21 -17.32 0.18
N VAL A 19 15.48 -17.21 0.57
CA VAL A 19 16.38 -16.14 0.13
C VAL A 19 16.67 -16.25 -1.36
N GLU A 20 16.92 -17.46 -1.88
CA GLU A 20 17.15 -17.70 -3.30
C GLU A 20 15.94 -17.30 -4.15
N LEU A 21 14.72 -17.68 -3.73
CA LEU A 21 13.50 -17.29 -4.41
C LEU A 21 13.36 -15.77 -4.47
N GLU A 22 13.58 -15.07 -3.36
CA GLU A 22 13.53 -13.61 -3.33
C GLU A 22 14.55 -12.98 -4.30
N GLN A 23 15.80 -13.48 -4.30
CA GLN A 23 16.82 -13.01 -5.21
C GLN A 23 16.44 -13.19 -6.68
N GLU A 24 15.88 -14.36 -7.04
CA GLU A 24 15.44 -14.64 -8.41
C GLU A 24 14.27 -13.71 -8.82
N LEU A 25 13.31 -13.46 -7.93
CA LEU A 25 12.22 -12.52 -8.22
C LEU A 25 12.74 -11.09 -8.41
N VAL A 26 13.68 -10.65 -7.59
CA VAL A 26 14.32 -9.31 -7.72
C VAL A 26 15.05 -9.20 -9.05
N ARG A 27 15.70 -10.25 -9.53
CA ARG A 27 16.46 -10.29 -10.79
C ARG A 27 15.59 -10.19 -12.04
N ILE A 28 14.28 -10.38 -11.93
CA ILE A 28 13.35 -10.21 -13.06
C ILE A 28 12.79 -8.79 -13.01
N PRO A 29 13.25 -7.86 -13.86
CA PRO A 29 12.73 -6.50 -13.89
C PRO A 29 11.30 -6.48 -14.44
N SER A 30 10.35 -6.07 -13.62
CA SER A 30 8.94 -5.89 -13.98
C SER A 30 8.56 -4.42 -13.83
N ILE A 31 9.32 -3.54 -14.47
CA ILE A 31 9.23 -2.10 -14.30
C ILE A 31 7.95 -1.55 -14.90
N ASN A 32 7.10 -0.96 -14.07
CA ASN A 32 5.88 -0.29 -14.49
C ASN A 32 6.08 1.23 -14.56
N THR A 33 6.01 1.76 -15.77
CA THR A 33 6.15 3.21 -16.05
C THR A 33 4.80 3.91 -16.18
N GLY A 34 3.69 3.16 -16.12
CA GLY A 34 2.34 3.66 -16.40
C GLY A 34 2.02 3.91 -17.88
N VAL A 35 3.01 3.79 -18.77
CA VAL A 35 2.85 4.04 -20.21
C VAL A 35 3.17 2.79 -21.00
N MET A 36 2.16 2.21 -21.69
CA MET A 36 2.32 0.98 -22.46
C MET A 36 3.32 1.12 -23.64
N PRO A 37 4.15 0.10 -23.95
CA PRO A 37 4.28 -1.18 -23.22
C PRO A 37 5.10 -1.01 -21.93
N THR A 38 4.64 -1.63 -20.84
CA THR A 38 5.26 -1.50 -19.51
C THR A 38 4.92 -2.72 -18.63
N GLY A 39 5.60 -2.86 -17.48
CA GLY A 39 5.36 -3.89 -16.47
C GLY A 39 6.09 -5.18 -16.80
N ASN A 40 5.67 -5.90 -17.84
CA ASN A 40 6.16 -7.23 -18.22
C ASN A 40 6.05 -8.26 -17.06
N GLU A 41 4.96 -8.18 -16.32
CA GLU A 41 4.68 -9.06 -15.18
C GLU A 41 4.60 -10.53 -15.60
N SER A 42 4.33 -10.81 -16.90
CA SER A 42 4.31 -12.16 -17.45
C SER A 42 5.61 -12.92 -17.18
N GLU A 43 6.78 -12.29 -17.25
CA GLU A 43 8.05 -12.96 -17.01
C GLU A 43 8.17 -13.45 -15.54
N VAL A 44 7.73 -12.63 -14.59
CA VAL A 44 7.68 -13.02 -13.17
C VAL A 44 6.66 -14.14 -12.96
N CYS A 45 5.47 -14.01 -13.56
CA CYS A 45 4.39 -14.98 -13.44
C CYS A 45 4.76 -16.33 -14.07
N ASP A 46 5.44 -16.35 -15.21
CA ASP A 46 5.92 -17.56 -15.86
C ASP A 46 6.97 -18.27 -15.00
N PHE A 47 7.96 -17.53 -14.46
CA PHE A 47 8.95 -18.07 -13.54
C PHE A 47 8.30 -18.76 -12.33
N ILE A 48 7.33 -18.08 -11.68
CA ILE A 48 6.61 -18.62 -10.52
C ILE A 48 5.77 -19.83 -10.93
N SER A 49 5.09 -19.79 -12.09
CA SER A 49 4.28 -20.91 -12.58
C SER A 49 5.11 -22.17 -12.82
N ASP A 50 6.30 -22.01 -13.40
CA ASP A 50 7.24 -23.12 -13.62
C ASP A 50 7.76 -23.72 -12.31
N MET A 51 8.04 -22.87 -11.32
CA MET A 51 8.43 -23.31 -9.98
C MET A 51 7.28 -24.07 -9.29
N LEU A 52 6.06 -23.52 -9.28
CA LEU A 52 4.90 -24.15 -8.67
C LEU A 52 4.53 -25.49 -9.33
N ASN A 53 4.70 -25.61 -10.66
CA ASN A 53 4.46 -26.87 -11.38
C ASN A 53 5.41 -27.97 -10.92
N LYS A 54 6.67 -27.66 -10.58
CA LYS A 54 7.63 -28.63 -10.01
C LYS A 54 7.19 -29.12 -8.63
N GLU A 55 6.48 -28.26 -7.87
CA GLU A 55 5.89 -28.57 -6.57
C GLU A 55 4.51 -29.25 -6.66
N GLY A 56 4.01 -29.50 -7.86
CA GLY A 56 2.68 -30.08 -8.08
C GLY A 56 1.51 -29.11 -7.78
N ILE A 57 1.79 -27.82 -7.67
CA ILE A 57 0.81 -26.77 -7.46
C ILE A 57 0.51 -26.12 -8.82
N LYS A 58 -0.79 -26.03 -9.16
CA LYS A 58 -1.21 -25.41 -10.43
C LYS A 58 -1.46 -23.93 -10.23
N SER A 59 -1.03 -23.14 -11.19
CA SER A 59 -1.36 -21.72 -11.31
C SER A 59 -2.24 -21.45 -12.53
N LYS A 60 -2.91 -20.30 -12.52
CA LYS A 60 -3.66 -19.75 -13.64
C LYS A 60 -3.18 -18.33 -13.90
N LEU A 61 -2.84 -18.01 -15.14
CA LEU A 61 -2.47 -16.67 -15.56
C LEU A 61 -3.66 -16.03 -16.27
N LEU A 62 -3.98 -14.79 -15.89
CA LEU A 62 -5.03 -13.99 -16.49
C LEU A 62 -4.48 -12.60 -16.78
N HIS A 63 -4.76 -12.08 -17.96
CA HIS A 63 -4.33 -10.73 -18.35
C HIS A 63 -5.41 -9.99 -19.13
N ARG A 64 -5.40 -8.68 -18.99
CA ARG A 64 -6.13 -7.75 -19.84
C ARG A 64 -5.40 -7.55 -21.17
N ASP A 65 -4.10 -7.31 -21.09
CA ASP A 65 -3.21 -7.09 -22.24
C ASP A 65 -1.99 -8.00 -22.13
N PRO A 66 -1.41 -8.47 -23.24
CA PRO A 66 -0.21 -9.29 -23.24
C PRO A 66 0.94 -8.63 -22.45
N GLY A 67 1.65 -9.41 -21.66
CA GLY A 67 2.74 -8.92 -20.81
C GLY A 67 2.32 -8.46 -19.41
N ARG A 68 1.02 -8.38 -19.13
CA ARG A 68 0.43 -7.86 -17.88
C ARG A 68 -0.33 -8.96 -17.13
N ASP A 69 0.34 -10.09 -16.86
CA ASP A 69 -0.30 -11.25 -16.24
C ASP A 69 -0.54 -11.06 -14.74
N ASN A 70 -1.71 -11.52 -14.31
CA ASN A 70 -2.08 -11.73 -12.92
C ASN A 70 -1.94 -13.23 -12.62
N LEU A 71 -1.22 -13.55 -11.56
CA LEU A 71 -1.02 -14.93 -11.10
C LEU A 71 -2.09 -15.31 -10.08
N ILE A 72 -2.80 -16.42 -10.33
CA ILE A 72 -3.79 -16.98 -9.41
C ILE A 72 -3.36 -18.40 -9.02
N VAL A 73 -3.27 -18.67 -7.73
CA VAL A 73 -2.88 -19.97 -7.17
C VAL A 73 -3.89 -20.38 -6.11
N ASP A 74 -4.59 -21.47 -6.34
CA ASP A 74 -5.40 -22.12 -5.30
C ASP A 74 -4.56 -23.23 -4.63
N TYR A 75 -4.53 -23.25 -3.30
CA TYR A 75 -3.85 -24.30 -2.55
C TYR A 75 -4.52 -25.67 -2.85
N PRO A 76 -3.76 -26.70 -3.26
CA PRO A 76 -4.35 -27.89 -3.87
C PRO A 76 -5.02 -28.84 -2.86
N ASN A 77 -4.54 -28.86 -1.61
CA ASN A 77 -4.96 -29.86 -0.63
C ASN A 77 -6.00 -29.32 0.35
N VAL A 78 -7.21 -29.06 -0.17
CA VAL A 78 -8.35 -28.50 0.60
C VAL A 78 -9.56 -29.42 0.63
N ILE A 79 -10.38 -29.36 1.69
CA ILE A 79 -11.67 -30.07 1.76
C ILE A 79 -12.74 -29.27 1.03
N SER A 80 -12.81 -27.96 1.29
CA SER A 80 -13.76 -27.04 0.65
C SER A 80 -12.98 -26.04 -0.21
N THR A 81 -13.49 -25.75 -1.40
CA THR A 81 -12.94 -24.71 -2.29
C THR A 81 -13.45 -23.32 -1.98
N GLU A 82 -14.34 -23.16 -0.98
CA GLU A 82 -14.73 -21.84 -0.49
C GLU A 82 -13.51 -21.11 0.08
N CYS A 83 -13.15 -19.98 -0.54
CA CYS A 83 -11.95 -19.26 -0.16
C CYS A 83 -12.14 -18.58 1.20
N LYS A 84 -11.40 -19.04 2.19
CA LYS A 84 -11.37 -18.47 3.54
C LYS A 84 -10.38 -17.34 3.65
N LEU A 85 -9.18 -17.55 3.08
CA LEU A 85 -8.08 -16.59 3.10
C LEU A 85 -7.54 -16.36 1.69
N LEU A 86 -7.50 -15.09 1.29
CA LEU A 86 -6.83 -14.61 0.10
C LEU A 86 -5.53 -13.91 0.50
N LEU A 87 -4.40 -14.42 0.01
CA LEU A 87 -3.10 -13.78 0.08
C LEU A 87 -2.95 -12.89 -1.16
N MET A 88 -2.56 -11.63 -0.96
CA MET A 88 -2.47 -10.63 -2.02
C MET A 88 -1.07 -10.04 -2.06
N SER A 89 -0.58 -9.80 -3.26
CA SER A 89 0.69 -9.11 -3.57
C SER A 89 0.65 -8.58 -4.99
N HIS A 90 1.69 -7.87 -5.43
CA HIS A 90 1.86 -7.48 -6.82
C HIS A 90 3.23 -7.89 -7.35
N THR A 91 3.39 -7.87 -8.68
CA THR A 91 4.61 -8.29 -9.35
C THR A 91 5.35 -7.15 -10.05
N ASP A 92 4.67 -6.03 -10.32
CA ASP A 92 5.29 -4.85 -10.90
C ASP A 92 6.10 -4.06 -9.86
N VAL A 93 7.01 -3.22 -10.34
CA VAL A 93 7.88 -2.36 -9.52
C VAL A 93 8.01 -0.99 -10.16
N VAL A 94 8.24 0.05 -9.35
CA VAL A 94 8.50 1.40 -9.86
C VAL A 94 9.85 1.47 -10.59
N PRO A 95 10.02 2.44 -11.52
CA PRO A 95 11.28 2.67 -12.22
C PRO A 95 12.45 2.98 -11.28
N VAL A 96 13.65 2.68 -11.74
CA VAL A 96 14.90 3.12 -11.14
C VAL A 96 15.26 4.48 -11.75
N GLU A 97 15.18 5.57 -10.97
CA GLU A 97 15.41 6.92 -11.50
C GLU A 97 16.88 7.19 -11.87
N ASN A 98 17.81 6.71 -11.03
CA ASN A 98 19.24 6.97 -11.22
C ASN A 98 20.10 5.82 -10.70
N GLU A 99 20.40 4.86 -11.58
CA GLU A 99 21.20 3.68 -11.25
C GLU A 99 22.58 4.04 -10.70
N SER A 100 23.20 5.15 -11.13
CA SER A 100 24.53 5.55 -10.68
C SER A 100 24.61 5.92 -9.19
N LYS A 101 23.47 6.12 -8.52
CA LYS A 101 23.37 6.35 -7.08
C LYS A 101 23.24 5.07 -6.28
N TRP A 102 22.91 3.96 -6.92
CA TRP A 102 22.80 2.67 -6.25
C TRP A 102 24.19 2.11 -5.95
N LYS A 103 24.34 1.61 -4.73
CA LYS A 103 25.54 0.91 -4.28
C LYS A 103 25.56 -0.54 -4.77
N TYR A 104 24.35 -1.13 -4.90
CA TYR A 104 24.12 -2.48 -5.38
C TYR A 104 23.36 -2.42 -6.71
N ASP A 105 23.53 -3.42 -7.58
CA ASP A 105 22.73 -3.51 -8.80
C ASP A 105 21.23 -3.53 -8.45
N PRO A 106 20.40 -2.60 -8.98
CA PRO A 106 18.96 -2.55 -8.70
C PRO A 106 18.20 -3.85 -8.98
N PHE A 107 18.74 -4.70 -9.84
CA PHE A 107 18.17 -6.00 -10.18
C PHE A 107 19.15 -7.16 -9.94
N GLY A 108 20.15 -6.95 -9.07
CA GLY A 108 21.13 -7.97 -8.72
C GLY A 108 20.69 -8.96 -7.66
N GLY A 109 19.79 -8.54 -6.76
CA GLY A 109 19.41 -9.34 -5.60
C GLY A 109 20.59 -9.61 -4.67
N GLU A 110 21.51 -8.67 -4.53
CA GLU A 110 22.74 -8.86 -3.75
C GLU A 110 22.47 -8.92 -2.26
N ILE A 111 23.18 -9.80 -1.55
CA ILE A 111 23.07 -9.92 -0.09
C ILE A 111 24.21 -9.14 0.56
N SER A 112 23.86 -8.24 1.46
CA SER A 112 24.82 -7.52 2.30
C SER A 112 24.24 -7.24 3.68
N SER A 113 25.02 -7.43 4.74
CA SER A 113 24.63 -7.14 6.12
C SER A 113 23.27 -7.73 6.53
N GLY A 114 22.96 -8.96 6.08
CA GLY A 114 21.72 -9.65 6.39
C GLY A 114 20.47 -9.11 5.66
N ARG A 115 20.67 -8.38 4.56
CA ARG A 115 19.60 -7.82 3.72
C ARG A 115 19.80 -8.21 2.26
N ILE A 116 18.70 -8.33 1.52
CA ILE A 116 18.66 -8.52 0.08
C ILE A 116 18.34 -7.16 -0.54
N TYR A 117 19.21 -6.69 -1.42
CA TYR A 117 19.09 -5.38 -2.07
C TYR A 117 18.57 -5.52 -3.50
N GLY A 118 17.68 -4.62 -3.87
CA GLY A 118 17.17 -4.48 -5.22
C GLY A 118 15.79 -3.82 -5.26
N ARG A 119 15.43 -3.26 -6.41
CA ARG A 119 14.11 -2.68 -6.65
C ARG A 119 13.05 -3.79 -6.58
N GLY A 120 11.99 -3.55 -5.79
CA GLY A 120 10.93 -4.52 -5.55
C GLY A 120 11.25 -5.54 -4.45
N SER A 121 12.45 -5.52 -3.86
CA SER A 121 12.80 -6.45 -2.77
C SER A 121 11.96 -6.24 -1.50
N ASN A 122 11.45 -5.05 -1.27
CA ASN A 122 10.51 -4.79 -0.19
C ASN A 122 9.08 -4.62 -0.73
N ASP A 123 8.94 -3.89 -1.82
CA ASP A 123 7.65 -3.51 -2.42
C ASP A 123 7.48 -4.15 -3.80
N CYS A 124 6.77 -5.33 -3.90
CA CYS A 124 6.40 -6.16 -2.77
C CYS A 124 6.73 -7.66 -3.01
N LYS A 125 7.87 -7.94 -3.73
CA LYS A 125 8.30 -9.31 -4.04
C LYS A 125 8.61 -10.12 -2.79
N SER A 126 9.06 -9.49 -1.68
CA SER A 126 9.26 -10.17 -0.40
C SER A 126 7.96 -10.70 0.21
N LEU A 127 6.86 -9.96 0.08
CA LEU A 127 5.55 -10.45 0.52
C LEU A 127 5.10 -11.61 -0.36
N LEU A 128 5.28 -11.51 -1.67
CA LEU A 128 4.99 -12.58 -2.63
C LEU A 128 5.81 -13.84 -2.31
N THR A 129 7.12 -13.70 -2.08
CA THR A 129 8.00 -14.79 -1.64
C THR A 129 7.49 -15.45 -0.36
N SER A 130 7.13 -14.65 0.65
CA SER A 130 6.61 -15.16 1.92
C SER A 130 5.30 -15.94 1.74
N GLN A 131 4.42 -15.44 0.90
CA GLN A 131 3.15 -16.09 0.57
C GLN A 131 3.33 -17.39 -0.23
N LEU A 132 4.17 -17.39 -1.25
CA LEU A 132 4.48 -18.55 -2.07
C LEU A 132 5.13 -19.67 -1.23
N MET A 133 6.19 -19.33 -0.48
CA MET A 133 6.91 -20.30 0.34
C MET A 133 6.02 -20.87 1.45
N SER A 134 5.10 -20.09 2.02
CA SER A 134 4.13 -20.61 2.98
C SER A 134 3.26 -21.73 2.38
N MET A 135 2.79 -21.55 1.14
CA MET A 135 1.98 -22.56 0.43
C MET A 135 2.82 -23.78 0.00
N ILE A 136 4.02 -23.57 -0.51
CA ILE A 136 4.93 -24.62 -0.96
C ILE A 136 5.31 -25.53 0.21
N LEU A 137 5.75 -24.95 1.32
CA LEU A 137 6.18 -25.72 2.49
C LEU A 137 5.03 -26.50 3.12
N MET A 138 3.83 -25.90 3.21
CA MET A 138 2.64 -26.64 3.64
C MET A 138 2.29 -27.81 2.68
N ASN A 139 2.42 -27.60 1.37
CA ASN A 139 2.12 -28.64 0.37
C ASN A 139 3.11 -29.80 0.46
N ARG A 140 4.40 -29.53 0.60
CA ARG A 140 5.45 -30.55 0.78
C ARG A 140 5.21 -31.41 2.01
N GLU A 141 4.70 -30.83 3.09
CA GLU A 141 4.34 -31.53 4.34
C GLU A 141 2.95 -32.21 4.29
N GLY A 142 2.29 -32.18 3.15
CA GLY A 142 0.97 -32.77 2.96
C GLY A 142 -0.10 -32.16 3.87
N VAL A 143 0.01 -30.88 4.21
CA VAL A 143 -0.98 -30.18 5.04
C VAL A 143 -2.31 -30.15 4.31
N LYS A 144 -3.35 -30.68 4.92
CA LYS A 144 -4.72 -30.61 4.43
C LYS A 144 -5.46 -29.50 5.17
N LEU A 145 -6.06 -28.58 4.42
CA LEU A 145 -6.85 -27.47 4.95
C LEU A 145 -8.34 -27.76 4.80
N ASP A 146 -9.15 -27.30 5.74
CA ASP A 146 -10.62 -27.48 5.72
C ASP A 146 -11.29 -26.53 4.73
N LYS A 147 -10.75 -25.32 4.57
CA LYS A 147 -11.23 -24.25 3.71
C LYS A 147 -10.18 -23.83 2.70
N GLY A 148 -10.62 -23.14 1.63
CA GLY A 148 -9.79 -22.66 0.55
C GLY A 148 -8.80 -21.58 1.00
N LEU A 149 -7.57 -21.72 0.51
CA LEU A 149 -6.50 -20.72 0.54
C LEU A 149 -6.16 -20.37 -0.89
N ARG A 150 -6.18 -19.09 -1.22
CA ARG A 150 -5.84 -18.55 -2.54
C ARG A 150 -4.76 -17.52 -2.42
N LEU A 151 -3.84 -17.48 -3.39
CA LEU A 151 -2.91 -16.40 -3.62
C LEU A 151 -3.24 -15.73 -4.96
N ILE A 152 -3.28 -14.41 -4.98
CA ILE A 152 -3.33 -13.62 -6.21
C ILE A 152 -2.19 -12.60 -6.13
N SER A 153 -1.31 -12.61 -7.14
CA SER A 153 -0.33 -11.56 -7.33
C SER A 153 -0.71 -10.77 -8.57
N GLY A 154 -1.05 -9.50 -8.36
CA GLY A 154 -1.59 -8.62 -9.40
C GLY A 154 -0.51 -7.94 -10.23
N ALA A 155 -0.89 -7.50 -11.42
CA ALA A 155 -0.16 -6.54 -12.21
C ALA A 155 -0.59 -5.11 -11.86
N ASP A 156 0.23 -4.11 -12.21
CA ASP A 156 -0.15 -2.69 -12.27
C ASP A 156 -0.51 -2.02 -10.93
N GLU A 157 -0.12 -2.58 -9.81
CA GLU A 157 -0.40 -1.97 -8.51
C GLU A 157 0.16 -0.56 -8.42
N GLU A 158 1.40 -0.37 -8.85
CA GLU A 158 2.18 0.87 -8.80
C GLU A 158 1.57 2.02 -9.63
N HIS A 159 0.63 1.68 -10.54
CA HIS A 159 -0.11 2.66 -11.35
C HIS A 159 -1.63 2.49 -11.24
N GLY A 160 -2.11 1.91 -10.15
CA GLY A 160 -3.51 1.90 -9.79
C GLY A 160 -4.28 0.65 -10.13
N GLY A 161 -3.63 -0.49 -10.45
CA GLY A 161 -4.23 -1.80 -10.55
C GLY A 161 -5.27 -2.00 -11.66
N ARG A 162 -5.27 -1.13 -12.68
CA ARG A 162 -6.25 -1.19 -13.80
C ARG A 162 -6.06 -2.39 -14.71
N TRP A 163 -4.88 -3.01 -14.72
CA TRP A 163 -4.55 -4.27 -15.39
C TRP A 163 -4.48 -5.44 -14.41
N GLY A 164 -4.49 -5.15 -13.11
CA GLY A 164 -4.43 -6.06 -12.00
C GLY A 164 -5.77 -6.31 -11.32
N PHE A 165 -5.82 -6.07 -10.03
CA PHE A 165 -7.00 -6.33 -9.18
C PHE A 165 -8.24 -5.54 -9.63
N GLY A 166 -8.12 -4.35 -10.20
CA GLY A 166 -9.24 -3.60 -10.75
C GLY A 166 -9.88 -4.36 -11.91
N TRP A 167 -9.09 -4.83 -12.87
CA TRP A 167 -9.58 -5.63 -13.99
C TRP A 167 -10.15 -6.98 -13.54
N LEU A 168 -9.52 -7.62 -12.53
CA LEU A 168 -10.04 -8.85 -11.96
C LEU A 168 -11.39 -8.64 -11.27
N LEU A 169 -11.58 -7.53 -10.56
CA LEU A 169 -12.86 -7.19 -9.92
C LEU A 169 -13.98 -7.03 -10.97
N GLU A 170 -13.68 -6.37 -12.08
CA GLU A 170 -14.65 -6.15 -13.16
C GLU A 170 -15.03 -7.43 -13.91
N ASN A 171 -14.07 -8.35 -14.13
CA ASN A 171 -14.24 -9.49 -15.04
C ASN A 171 -14.33 -10.84 -14.33
N TYR A 172 -13.75 -10.98 -13.13
CA TYR A 172 -13.65 -12.21 -12.35
C TYR A 172 -13.85 -11.95 -10.85
N PRO A 173 -14.93 -11.25 -10.43
CA PRO A 173 -15.13 -10.85 -9.02
C PRO A 173 -15.14 -12.03 -8.04
N GLU A 174 -15.49 -13.23 -8.53
CA GLU A 174 -15.48 -14.45 -7.72
C GLU A 174 -14.07 -14.87 -7.29
N LEU A 175 -13.02 -14.48 -8.02
CA LEU A 175 -11.64 -14.75 -7.65
C LEU A 175 -11.21 -13.92 -6.43
N LEU A 176 -11.75 -12.69 -6.30
CA LEU A 176 -11.45 -11.79 -5.19
C LEU A 176 -12.32 -12.02 -3.96
N LYS A 177 -13.34 -12.90 -4.08
CA LYS A 177 -14.25 -13.18 -2.99
C LYS A 177 -13.62 -14.15 -1.99
N ALA A 178 -13.35 -13.67 -0.79
CA ALA A 178 -12.89 -14.44 0.35
C ALA A 178 -13.53 -13.89 1.63
N GLU A 179 -13.48 -14.64 2.74
CA GLU A 179 -13.88 -14.09 4.03
C GLU A 179 -12.87 -13.07 4.53
N TYR A 180 -11.57 -13.40 4.35
CA TYR A 180 -10.43 -12.59 4.76
C TYR A 180 -9.41 -12.46 3.64
N ALA A 181 -8.71 -11.31 3.64
CA ALA A 181 -7.53 -11.13 2.79
C ALA A 181 -6.40 -10.42 3.54
N VAL A 182 -5.17 -10.74 3.14
CA VAL A 182 -3.96 -10.08 3.64
C VAL A 182 -3.12 -9.60 2.47
N ASN A 183 -2.74 -8.34 2.52
CA ASN A 183 -1.94 -7.63 1.52
C ASN A 183 -0.79 -6.88 2.20
N GLU A 184 -0.06 -6.10 1.43
CA GLU A 184 0.89 -5.10 1.90
C GLU A 184 0.22 -3.93 2.64
N GLY A 185 1.00 -2.93 3.07
CA GLY A 185 0.50 -1.70 3.70
C GLY A 185 0.38 -1.78 5.23
N GLY A 186 1.09 -2.72 5.87
CA GLY A 186 1.15 -2.86 7.32
C GLY A 186 2.10 -3.96 7.78
N GLY A 187 2.09 -4.28 9.06
CA GLY A 187 2.99 -5.27 9.66
C GLY A 187 4.38 -4.71 9.99
N ILE A 188 4.47 -3.38 10.10
CA ILE A 188 5.71 -2.68 10.45
C ILE A 188 5.79 -2.58 11.97
N PRO A 189 6.92 -2.97 12.60
CA PRO A 189 7.13 -2.82 14.04
C PRO A 189 7.28 -1.35 14.43
N VAL A 190 6.73 -0.99 15.59
CA VAL A 190 6.88 0.31 16.23
C VAL A 190 7.33 0.10 17.66
N GLU A 191 8.54 0.49 17.98
CA GLU A 191 9.08 0.42 19.33
C GLU A 191 8.60 1.60 20.18
N ILE A 192 8.02 1.31 21.32
CA ILE A 192 7.57 2.31 22.31
C ILE A 192 8.03 1.88 23.69
N GLY A 193 9.12 2.48 24.15
CA GLY A 193 9.81 2.02 25.36
C GLY A 193 10.38 0.60 25.16
N GLU A 194 10.02 -0.33 26.04
CA GLU A 194 10.44 -1.73 25.96
C GLU A 194 9.43 -2.63 25.23
N LYS A 195 8.39 -2.05 24.61
CA LYS A 195 7.31 -2.80 23.95
C LYS A 195 7.33 -2.60 22.46
N ILE A 196 7.04 -3.68 21.74
CA ILE A 196 6.91 -3.68 20.29
C ILE A 196 5.42 -3.78 19.93
N TYR A 197 4.96 -2.83 19.13
CA TYR A 197 3.64 -2.80 18.55
C TYR A 197 3.76 -2.96 17.05
N TYR A 198 2.69 -3.39 16.39
CA TYR A 198 2.64 -3.49 14.94
C TYR A 198 1.48 -2.67 14.38
N LEU A 199 1.75 -1.92 13.33
CA LEU A 199 0.70 -1.24 12.57
C LEU A 199 -0.04 -2.26 11.71
N LEU A 200 -1.35 -2.37 11.88
CA LEU A 200 -2.23 -3.18 11.03
C LEU A 200 -2.93 -2.26 10.03
N GLY A 201 -2.69 -2.45 8.76
CA GLY A 201 -3.32 -1.66 7.69
C GLY A 201 -4.80 -2.01 7.53
N THR A 202 -5.67 -1.24 8.17
CA THR A 202 -7.13 -1.49 8.16
C THR A 202 -7.88 -0.72 7.10
N GLY A 203 -7.27 0.31 6.51
CA GLY A 203 -7.92 1.18 5.54
C GLY A 203 -6.93 2.08 4.82
N GLU A 204 -7.44 2.87 3.91
CA GLU A 204 -6.67 3.75 3.04
C GLU A 204 -7.38 5.09 2.86
N LYS A 205 -6.60 6.17 2.77
CA LYS A 205 -7.10 7.47 2.34
C LYS A 205 -7.46 7.42 0.86
N GLY A 206 -8.48 8.19 0.49
CA GLY A 206 -8.76 8.43 -0.92
C GLY A 206 -7.69 9.31 -1.55
N ARG A 207 -7.53 9.17 -2.86
CA ARG A 207 -6.68 10.02 -3.68
C ARG A 207 -7.47 10.56 -4.87
N LEU A 208 -7.45 11.86 -5.00
CA LEU A 208 -8.00 12.55 -6.15
C LEU A 208 -6.93 13.44 -6.74
N GLU A 209 -6.92 13.53 -8.05
CA GLU A 209 -6.22 14.57 -8.79
C GLU A 209 -7.24 15.61 -9.23
N VAL A 210 -6.99 16.86 -8.91
CA VAL A 210 -7.88 17.97 -9.28
C VAL A 210 -7.12 18.94 -10.18
N GLU A 211 -7.55 19.03 -11.43
CA GLU A 211 -7.08 20.05 -12.37
C GLU A 211 -7.92 21.33 -12.22
N ILE A 212 -7.30 22.39 -11.71
CA ILE A 212 -7.92 23.71 -11.59
C ILE A 212 -7.50 24.56 -12.78
N THR A 213 -8.45 24.92 -13.63
CA THR A 213 -8.26 25.83 -14.74
C THR A 213 -8.58 27.27 -14.30
N ILE A 214 -7.59 28.14 -14.35
CA ILE A 214 -7.68 29.55 -13.99
C ILE A 214 -7.69 30.38 -15.29
N LYS A 215 -8.81 31.05 -15.57
CA LYS A 215 -9.01 31.82 -16.79
C LYS A 215 -8.69 33.29 -16.61
N GLY A 216 -8.23 33.90 -17.67
CA GLY A 216 -7.94 35.32 -17.78
C GLY A 216 -8.21 35.78 -19.25
N GLU A 217 -7.63 36.90 -19.63
CA GLU A 217 -7.69 37.45 -20.98
C GLU A 217 -6.31 37.88 -21.45
N SER A 218 -5.92 37.45 -22.65
CA SER A 218 -4.61 37.76 -23.21
C SER A 218 -4.48 39.22 -23.61
N ALA A 219 -3.28 39.79 -23.44
CA ALA A 219 -2.93 41.12 -23.89
C ALA A 219 -1.41 41.21 -24.15
N HIS A 220 -0.97 42.25 -24.82
CA HIS A 220 0.47 42.53 -24.94
C HIS A 220 1.04 42.88 -23.55
N ALA A 221 2.12 42.23 -23.12
CA ALA A 221 2.67 42.36 -21.78
C ALA A 221 3.09 43.82 -21.41
N SER A 222 3.34 44.69 -22.39
CA SER A 222 3.60 46.13 -22.15
C SER A 222 2.33 46.94 -21.90
N LEU A 223 1.13 46.39 -22.13
CA LEU A 223 -0.17 47.00 -21.90
C LEU A 223 -1.06 46.07 -21.08
N PRO A 224 -0.63 45.61 -19.88
CA PRO A 224 -1.25 44.54 -19.13
C PRO A 224 -2.67 44.83 -18.66
N TRP A 225 -3.05 46.10 -18.60
CA TRP A 225 -4.40 46.54 -18.23
C TRP A 225 -5.47 46.33 -19.32
N LEU A 226 -5.07 45.90 -20.52
CA LEU A 226 -5.99 45.54 -21.60
C LEU A 226 -6.42 44.06 -21.56
N GLY A 227 -5.87 43.30 -20.61
CA GLY A 227 -6.20 41.89 -20.38
C GLY A 227 -6.42 41.59 -18.91
N VAL A 228 -6.66 40.31 -18.62
CA VAL A 228 -6.78 39.77 -17.26
C VAL A 228 -5.72 38.72 -17.06
N ASN A 229 -4.72 38.99 -16.22
CA ASN A 229 -3.59 38.10 -16.03
C ASN A 229 -3.97 36.93 -15.10
N SER A 230 -4.06 35.71 -15.67
CA SER A 230 -4.36 34.51 -14.91
C SER A 230 -3.29 34.18 -13.83
N SER A 231 -2.03 34.70 -13.96
CA SER A 231 -0.99 34.51 -12.94
C SER A 231 -1.31 35.24 -11.63
N TYR A 232 -2.01 36.38 -11.69
CA TYR A 232 -2.44 37.06 -10.48
C TYR A 232 -3.58 36.33 -9.77
N LYS A 233 -4.50 35.73 -10.55
CA LYS A 233 -5.54 34.86 -9.98
C LYS A 233 -4.92 33.58 -9.36
N LEU A 234 -3.91 32.97 -10.02
CA LEU A 234 -3.18 31.83 -9.46
C LEU A 234 -2.62 32.14 -8.08
N SER A 235 -2.04 33.34 -7.87
CA SER A 235 -1.51 33.72 -6.55
C SER A 235 -2.60 33.73 -5.46
N GLN A 236 -3.82 34.14 -5.81
CA GLN A 236 -4.97 34.11 -4.89
C GLN A 236 -5.41 32.66 -4.60
N VAL A 237 -5.48 31.81 -5.63
CA VAL A 237 -5.80 30.37 -5.47
C VAL A 237 -4.79 29.68 -4.55
N LEU A 238 -3.49 29.89 -4.79
CA LEU A 238 -2.43 29.32 -3.96
C LEU A 238 -2.50 29.84 -2.50
N ASP A 239 -2.84 31.10 -2.29
CA ASP A 239 -3.00 31.68 -0.96
C ASP A 239 -4.20 31.05 -0.23
N LEU A 240 -5.32 30.83 -0.92
CA LEU A 240 -6.48 30.15 -0.35
C LEU A 240 -6.15 28.70 0.02
N ILE A 241 -5.49 27.95 -0.85
CA ILE A 241 -5.07 26.57 -0.57
C ILE A 241 -4.08 26.53 0.61
N LYS A 242 -3.08 27.42 0.64
CA LYS A 242 -2.11 27.52 1.74
C LYS A 242 -2.77 27.77 3.10
N ASN A 243 -3.83 28.57 3.12
CA ASN A 243 -4.55 28.94 4.34
C ASN A 243 -5.80 28.07 4.59
N TYR A 244 -6.02 27.05 3.77
CA TYR A 244 -7.15 26.14 3.94
C TYR A 244 -7.13 25.47 5.32
N GLN A 245 -8.29 25.53 5.99
CA GLN A 245 -8.50 24.93 7.29
C GLN A 245 -9.44 23.72 7.15
N PRO A 246 -8.90 22.51 6.96
CA PRO A 246 -9.71 21.32 6.81
C PRO A 246 -10.51 21.03 8.08
N LYS A 247 -11.70 20.47 7.91
CA LYS A 247 -12.47 19.94 9.02
C LYS A 247 -11.68 18.79 9.66
N LEU A 248 -11.47 18.88 10.99
CA LEU A 248 -10.80 17.85 11.75
C LEU A 248 -11.74 16.68 12.04
N ASP A 249 -11.21 15.47 11.95
CA ASP A 249 -11.89 14.23 12.29
C ASP A 249 -10.95 13.32 13.11
N THR A 250 -11.46 12.74 14.16
CA THR A 250 -10.73 11.80 15.04
C THR A 250 -11.51 10.50 15.25
N SER A 251 -12.40 10.17 14.32
CA SER A 251 -13.25 8.98 14.39
C SER A 251 -12.52 7.69 13.99
N LEU A 252 -11.41 7.79 13.27
CA LEU A 252 -10.62 6.62 12.88
C LEU A 252 -10.16 5.84 14.12
N PRO A 253 -10.21 4.50 14.08
CA PRO A 253 -9.81 3.66 15.21
C PRO A 253 -8.39 3.92 15.73
N PHE A 254 -7.47 4.34 14.87
CA PHE A 254 -6.11 4.76 15.25
C PHE A 254 -6.09 5.68 16.48
N PHE A 255 -7.01 6.66 16.55
CA PHE A 255 -7.04 7.62 17.65
C PHE A 255 -7.51 7.04 18.99
N GLN A 256 -8.04 5.81 19.02
CA GLN A 256 -8.42 5.12 20.24
C GLN A 256 -7.22 4.43 20.91
N TYR A 257 -6.08 4.31 20.20
CA TYR A 257 -4.86 3.64 20.64
C TYR A 257 -3.70 4.61 20.94
N MET A 258 -4.03 5.89 21.12
CA MET A 258 -3.01 6.92 21.35
C MET A 258 -2.34 6.82 22.73
N ASP A 259 -2.97 6.13 23.66
CA ASP A 259 -2.37 5.79 24.96
C ASP A 259 -1.11 4.92 24.82
N TYR A 260 -1.04 4.07 23.80
CA TYR A 260 0.16 3.29 23.47
C TYR A 260 1.35 4.18 23.11
N PHE A 261 1.10 5.37 22.58
CA PHE A 261 2.12 6.38 22.27
C PHE A 261 2.37 7.36 23.44
N GLY A 262 1.86 7.04 24.63
CA GLY A 262 2.03 7.87 25.84
C GLY A 262 1.13 9.10 25.89
N VAL A 263 0.03 9.10 25.13
CA VAL A 263 -1.00 10.15 25.19
C VAL A 263 -2.15 9.65 26.04
N GLU A 264 -2.17 10.08 27.31
CA GLU A 264 -3.21 9.67 28.27
C GLU A 264 -4.55 10.42 28.08
N GLU A 265 -4.50 11.58 27.42
CA GLU A 265 -5.67 12.41 27.17
C GLU A 265 -6.53 11.84 26.05
N LYS A 266 -7.85 11.80 26.26
CA LYS A 266 -8.79 11.38 25.22
C LYS A 266 -8.72 12.31 24.00
N ILE A 267 -8.43 11.75 22.84
CA ILE A 267 -8.33 12.47 21.57
C ILE A 267 -9.71 12.96 21.12
N SER A 268 -9.72 14.18 20.61
CA SER A 268 -10.89 14.84 20.05
C SER A 268 -10.46 15.90 19.02
N THR A 269 -11.40 16.35 18.21
CA THR A 269 -11.16 17.47 17.26
C THR A 269 -10.75 18.78 17.93
N LYS A 270 -10.95 18.91 19.27
CA LYS A 270 -10.58 20.11 20.02
C LYS A 270 -9.12 20.15 20.45
N ASN A 271 -8.50 18.97 20.67
CA ASN A 271 -7.15 18.88 21.22
C ASN A 271 -6.14 18.21 20.29
N ILE A 272 -6.57 17.65 19.17
CA ILE A 272 -5.67 16.87 18.27
C ILE A 272 -4.47 17.69 17.80
N ASP A 273 -4.63 18.96 17.42
CA ASP A 273 -3.53 19.79 16.95
C ASP A 273 -2.49 20.09 18.05
N GLN A 274 -2.93 20.20 19.30
CA GLN A 274 -2.02 20.33 20.44
C GLN A 274 -1.24 19.03 20.69
N ILE A 275 -1.92 17.89 20.60
CA ILE A 275 -1.31 16.58 20.78
C ILE A 275 -0.30 16.30 19.67
N ILE A 276 -0.62 16.61 18.41
CA ILE A 276 0.31 16.50 17.27
C ILE A 276 1.60 17.28 17.55
N LYS A 277 1.52 18.51 18.06
CA LYS A 277 2.71 19.31 18.41
C LYS A 277 3.55 18.69 19.54
N ILE A 278 2.92 18.04 20.50
CA ILE A 278 3.63 17.34 21.59
C ILE A 278 4.34 16.11 21.03
N LEU A 279 3.65 15.34 20.18
CA LEU A 279 4.20 14.13 19.55
C LEU A 279 5.35 14.46 18.60
N GLU A 280 5.33 15.61 17.93
CA GLU A 280 6.36 16.02 16.98
C GLU A 280 7.78 16.02 17.60
N GLN A 281 7.88 16.32 18.89
CA GLN A 281 9.15 16.31 19.62
C GLN A 281 9.58 14.92 20.10
N LYS A 282 8.62 14.02 20.36
CA LYS A 282 8.89 12.71 20.97
C LYS A 282 8.82 11.56 19.98
N LEU A 283 7.84 11.59 19.11
CA LEU A 283 7.50 10.55 18.14
C LEU A 283 7.09 11.19 16.80
N PRO A 284 8.04 11.77 16.04
CA PRO A 284 7.74 12.54 14.82
C PRO A 284 6.89 11.78 13.81
N ARG A 285 7.16 10.48 13.61
CA ARG A 285 6.38 9.62 12.70
C ARG A 285 4.91 9.52 13.11
N VAL A 286 4.64 9.30 14.41
CA VAL A 286 3.27 9.22 14.95
C VAL A 286 2.58 10.57 14.83
N SER A 287 3.30 11.68 15.03
CA SER A 287 2.81 13.04 14.82
C SER A 287 2.36 13.26 13.38
N HIS A 288 3.22 12.95 12.40
CA HIS A 288 2.89 13.09 10.97
C HIS A 288 1.71 12.20 10.57
N LEU A 289 1.68 10.96 11.04
CA LEU A 289 0.57 10.04 10.80
C LEU A 289 -0.73 10.60 11.42
N SER A 290 -0.70 11.03 12.68
CA SER A 290 -1.86 11.63 13.36
C SER A 290 -2.39 12.85 12.61
N LYS A 291 -1.49 13.69 12.07
CA LYS A 291 -1.87 14.85 11.26
C LYS A 291 -2.54 14.43 9.95
N ALA A 292 -1.99 13.45 9.24
CA ALA A 292 -2.55 12.95 7.99
C ALA A 292 -3.90 12.24 8.18
N LEU A 293 -4.07 11.50 9.28
CA LEU A 293 -5.29 10.75 9.59
C LEU A 293 -6.41 11.60 10.22
N SER A 294 -6.13 12.84 10.60
CA SER A 294 -7.13 13.74 11.21
C SER A 294 -7.79 14.71 10.24
N ARG A 295 -7.38 14.73 8.95
CA ARG A 295 -7.86 15.77 8.00
C ARG A 295 -7.63 15.43 6.53
N MET A 296 -8.46 16.01 5.67
CA MET A 296 -8.20 16.08 4.24
C MET A 296 -6.99 17.01 3.99
N THR A 297 -6.24 16.72 2.93
CA THR A 297 -5.14 17.60 2.47
C THR A 297 -5.33 17.98 1.02
N ILE A 298 -4.95 19.21 0.66
CA ILE A 298 -4.91 19.72 -0.71
C ILE A 298 -3.49 20.21 -0.96
N THR A 299 -2.80 19.62 -1.93
CA THR A 299 -1.40 19.93 -2.23
C THR A 299 -1.23 20.30 -3.70
N PRO A 300 -0.91 21.56 -4.05
CA PRO A 300 -0.54 21.93 -5.41
C PRO A 300 0.75 21.24 -5.80
N THR A 301 0.76 20.60 -6.98
CA THR A 301 1.90 19.76 -7.43
C THR A 301 2.45 20.17 -8.80
N ILE A 302 1.58 20.56 -9.76
CA ILE A 302 1.99 20.92 -11.11
C ILE A 302 1.35 22.27 -11.48
N ILE A 303 2.12 23.15 -12.10
CA ILE A 303 1.66 24.44 -12.63
C ILE A 303 2.06 24.51 -14.10
N GLU A 304 1.08 24.71 -14.97
CA GLU A 304 1.29 24.87 -16.40
C GLU A 304 0.61 26.14 -16.92
N GLY A 305 1.30 26.95 -17.72
CA GLY A 305 0.69 28.13 -18.32
C GLY A 305 1.71 29.11 -18.88
N GLY A 306 1.18 30.08 -19.64
CA GLY A 306 1.98 31.03 -20.40
C GLY A 306 2.55 30.42 -21.69
N ILE A 307 2.52 31.21 -22.78
CA ILE A 307 2.97 30.76 -24.10
C ILE A 307 4.23 31.54 -24.52
N LYS A 308 4.32 32.81 -24.16
CA LYS A 308 5.38 33.71 -24.60
C LYS A 308 5.61 34.82 -23.58
N SER A 309 6.86 35.20 -23.39
CA SER A 309 7.27 36.19 -22.37
C SER A 309 6.71 37.61 -22.55
N ASN A 310 6.24 37.95 -23.75
CA ASN A 310 5.62 39.25 -24.05
C ASN A 310 4.10 39.20 -24.21
N SER A 311 3.44 38.13 -23.73
CA SER A 311 2.00 37.96 -23.73
C SER A 311 1.49 37.73 -22.30
N VAL A 312 0.42 38.42 -21.91
CA VAL A 312 -0.31 38.16 -20.69
C VAL A 312 -0.96 36.77 -20.81
N PRO A 313 -0.75 35.84 -19.86
CA PRO A 313 -1.33 34.50 -19.94
C PRO A 313 -2.86 34.57 -19.69
N GLU A 314 -3.61 33.99 -20.62
CA GLU A 314 -5.08 33.87 -20.51
C GLU A 314 -5.55 32.63 -19.80
N LYS A 315 -4.67 31.64 -19.60
CA LYS A 315 -5.00 30.38 -18.95
C LYS A 315 -3.80 29.84 -18.16
N ILE A 316 -4.05 29.39 -16.95
CA ILE A 316 -3.12 28.57 -16.15
C ILE A 316 -3.88 27.34 -15.65
N LYS A 317 -3.20 26.19 -15.68
CA LYS A 317 -3.62 24.94 -15.06
C LYS A 317 -2.82 24.74 -13.80
N LEU A 318 -3.51 24.39 -12.73
CA LEU A 318 -2.93 23.99 -11.46
C LEU A 318 -3.44 22.59 -11.12
N ILE A 319 -2.53 21.61 -10.99
CA ILE A 319 -2.90 20.28 -10.55
C ILE A 319 -2.64 20.15 -9.06
N CYS A 320 -3.63 19.64 -8.33
CA CYS A 320 -3.57 19.39 -6.91
C CYS A 320 -3.79 17.91 -6.60
N ASP A 321 -2.91 17.31 -5.77
CA ASP A 321 -3.16 16.03 -5.11
C ASP A 321 -4.02 16.29 -3.86
N ILE A 322 -5.19 15.63 -3.79
CA ILE A 322 -6.09 15.69 -2.63
C ILE A 322 -6.16 14.31 -2.00
N ARG A 323 -5.99 14.28 -0.65
CA ARG A 323 -6.10 13.05 0.13
C ARG A 323 -7.26 13.16 1.11
N THR A 324 -8.28 12.30 0.91
CA THR A 324 -9.50 12.28 1.73
C THR A 324 -9.44 11.24 2.83
N LEU A 325 -10.17 11.47 3.92
CA LEU A 325 -10.39 10.48 4.97
C LEU A 325 -11.48 9.49 4.53
N PRO A 326 -11.54 8.27 5.10
CA PRO A 326 -12.73 7.44 5.03
C PRO A 326 -13.99 8.27 5.35
N PHE A 327 -15.05 8.08 4.55
CA PHE A 327 -16.32 8.84 4.61
C PHE A 327 -16.29 10.26 3.99
N GLN A 328 -15.20 10.70 3.39
CA GLN A 328 -15.12 11.93 2.59
C GLN A 328 -15.15 11.54 1.11
N ASP A 329 -16.34 11.51 0.54
CA ASP A 329 -16.61 11.18 -0.86
C ASP A 329 -16.32 12.35 -1.82
N GLU A 330 -16.53 12.15 -3.11
CA GLU A 330 -16.36 13.16 -4.15
C GLU A 330 -17.22 14.39 -3.88
N LYS A 331 -18.45 14.21 -3.43
CA LYS A 331 -19.37 15.31 -3.10
C LYS A 331 -18.81 16.18 -1.98
N TYR A 332 -18.23 15.57 -0.95
CA TYR A 332 -17.57 16.32 0.12
C TYR A 332 -16.42 17.19 -0.42
N VAL A 333 -15.61 16.63 -1.35
CA VAL A 333 -14.48 17.36 -1.95
C VAL A 333 -15.00 18.55 -2.78
N ILE A 334 -16.03 18.33 -3.62
CA ILE A 334 -16.67 19.39 -4.41
C ILE A 334 -17.15 20.53 -3.50
N GLU A 335 -17.88 20.20 -2.44
CA GLU A 335 -18.39 21.20 -1.48
C GLU A 335 -17.27 22.00 -0.80
N GLU A 336 -16.12 21.36 -0.51
CA GLU A 336 -14.97 22.07 0.08
C GLU A 336 -14.24 22.95 -0.94
N LEU A 337 -14.10 22.50 -2.19
CA LEU A 337 -13.50 23.30 -3.27
C LEU A 337 -14.40 24.51 -3.63
N ASP A 338 -15.72 24.31 -3.74
CA ASP A 338 -16.68 25.37 -3.99
C ASP A 338 -16.60 26.47 -2.92
N LYS A 339 -16.56 26.08 -1.63
CA LYS A 339 -16.38 27.03 -0.52
C LYS A 339 -15.03 27.73 -0.56
N LEU A 340 -13.96 27.01 -0.97
CA LEU A 340 -12.61 27.56 -1.01
C LEU A 340 -12.47 28.64 -2.09
N PHE A 341 -13.13 28.45 -3.24
CA PHE A 341 -12.98 29.31 -4.42
C PHE A 341 -14.19 30.22 -4.69
N ASP A 342 -15.17 30.29 -3.79
CA ASP A 342 -16.43 31.04 -3.94
C ASP A 342 -16.24 32.51 -4.34
N LYS A 343 -15.07 33.11 -4.03
CA LYS A 343 -14.75 34.53 -4.28
C LYS A 343 -13.86 34.79 -5.48
N ILE A 344 -13.49 33.72 -6.20
CA ILE A 344 -12.64 33.86 -7.39
C ILE A 344 -13.45 33.52 -8.63
N GLU A 345 -13.64 34.54 -9.47
CA GLU A 345 -14.35 34.38 -10.74
C GLU A 345 -13.49 33.67 -11.78
N GLU A 346 -14.14 32.93 -12.71
CA GLU A 346 -13.51 32.26 -13.87
C GLU A 346 -12.50 31.19 -13.49
N ILE A 347 -12.83 30.39 -12.46
CA ILE A 347 -12.18 29.14 -12.12
C ILE A 347 -13.12 27.98 -12.47
N ASP A 348 -12.59 27.01 -13.19
CA ASP A 348 -13.21 25.69 -13.36
C ASP A 348 -12.29 24.64 -12.75
N TYR A 349 -12.84 23.52 -12.31
CA TYR A 349 -12.01 22.37 -11.92
C TYR A 349 -12.63 21.06 -12.38
N GLU A 350 -11.76 20.11 -12.68
CA GLU A 350 -12.11 18.73 -13.03
C GLU A 350 -11.46 17.80 -12.00
N ILE A 351 -12.18 16.76 -11.60
CA ILE A 351 -11.72 15.80 -10.59
C ILE A 351 -11.53 14.45 -11.26
N ASP A 352 -10.33 13.88 -11.13
CA ASP A 352 -10.06 12.47 -11.40
C ASP A 352 -9.95 11.71 -10.07
N TYR A 353 -10.90 10.83 -9.81
CA TYR A 353 -10.94 10.03 -8.60
C TYR A 353 -10.12 8.76 -8.78
N MET A 354 -8.86 8.79 -8.40
CA MET A 354 -7.93 7.67 -8.57
C MET A 354 -8.18 6.53 -7.58
N SER A 355 -8.56 6.84 -6.35
CA SER A 355 -8.85 5.85 -5.32
C SER A 355 -9.86 6.37 -4.31
N VAL A 356 -10.97 5.65 -4.17
CA VAL A 356 -11.97 5.91 -3.14
C VAL A 356 -11.42 5.50 -1.78
N PRO A 357 -11.58 6.31 -0.72
CA PRO A 357 -11.17 5.91 0.63
C PRO A 357 -11.95 4.68 1.07
N ASN A 358 -11.25 3.76 1.73
CA ASN A 358 -11.81 2.46 2.07
C ASN A 358 -11.35 2.01 3.47
N TYR A 359 -12.07 1.06 4.05
CA TYR A 359 -11.80 0.62 5.41
C TYR A 359 -12.43 -0.75 5.70
N SER A 360 -11.71 -1.60 6.43
CA SER A 360 -12.20 -2.84 7.04
C SER A 360 -12.30 -2.68 8.56
N SER A 361 -13.35 -3.26 9.17
CA SER A 361 -13.51 -3.27 10.63
C SER A 361 -12.27 -3.87 11.32
N PHE A 362 -11.78 -3.23 12.39
CA PHE A 362 -10.58 -3.68 13.11
C PHE A 362 -10.84 -4.90 14.00
N ASP A 363 -12.00 -4.96 14.67
CA ASP A 363 -12.33 -6.05 15.59
C ASP A 363 -12.88 -7.25 14.85
N THR A 364 -11.99 -8.11 14.36
CA THR A 364 -12.33 -9.32 13.59
C THR A 364 -11.45 -10.50 13.98
N LYS A 365 -11.89 -11.71 13.65
CA LYS A 365 -11.10 -12.93 13.82
C LYS A 365 -9.75 -12.85 13.08
N LEU A 366 -9.70 -12.19 11.91
CA LEU A 366 -8.47 -12.01 11.16
C LEU A 366 -7.40 -11.27 11.97
N LYS A 367 -7.76 -10.17 12.67
CA LYS A 367 -6.84 -9.45 13.56
C LYS A 367 -6.26 -10.37 14.63
N ASP A 368 -7.11 -11.16 15.28
CA ASP A 368 -6.67 -12.05 16.36
C ASP A 368 -5.76 -13.17 15.83
N SER A 369 -6.08 -13.71 14.65
CA SER A 369 -5.25 -14.73 13.99
C SER A 369 -3.91 -14.17 13.54
N ILE A 370 -3.85 -12.94 12.98
CA ILE A 370 -2.59 -12.27 12.64
C ILE A 370 -1.74 -12.06 13.89
N SER A 371 -2.33 -11.56 14.98
CA SER A 371 -1.61 -11.34 16.23
C SER A 371 -0.96 -12.63 16.75
N LYS A 372 -1.71 -13.73 16.78
CA LYS A 372 -1.22 -15.04 17.22
C LYS A 372 -0.16 -15.61 16.27
N ALA A 373 -0.40 -15.54 14.97
CA ALA A 373 0.52 -16.07 13.96
C ALA A 373 1.86 -15.35 14.02
N HIS A 374 1.85 -14.02 14.06
CA HIS A 374 3.08 -13.24 14.08
C HIS A 374 3.84 -13.35 15.42
N ALA A 375 3.14 -13.36 16.55
CA ALA A 375 3.78 -13.62 17.86
C ALA A 375 4.56 -14.94 17.85
N LYS A 376 3.95 -16.02 17.31
CA LYS A 376 4.63 -17.33 17.15
C LYS A 376 5.81 -17.25 16.18
N SER A 377 5.69 -16.48 15.09
CA SER A 377 6.74 -16.37 14.07
C SER A 377 8.02 -15.73 14.61
N ILE A 378 7.90 -14.75 15.49
CA ILE A 378 9.03 -14.05 16.11
C ILE A 378 9.38 -14.57 17.51
N GLY A 379 8.70 -15.63 17.99
CA GLY A 379 9.03 -16.32 19.25
C GLY A 379 8.68 -15.53 20.52
N VAL A 380 7.60 -14.72 20.49
CA VAL A 380 7.10 -13.98 21.66
C VAL A 380 5.71 -14.48 22.07
N ASP A 381 5.33 -14.22 23.33
CA ASP A 381 4.03 -14.66 23.84
C ASP A 381 2.85 -13.90 23.22
N GLU A 382 3.01 -12.59 23.01
CA GLU A 382 1.96 -11.70 22.51
C GLU A 382 2.55 -10.51 21.75
N ILE A 383 1.88 -10.09 20.69
CA ILE A 383 2.09 -8.79 20.06
C ILE A 383 0.81 -7.96 20.15
N LYS A 384 0.95 -6.64 20.06
CA LYS A 384 -0.18 -5.72 20.03
C LYS A 384 -0.27 -5.05 18.67
N LEU A 385 -1.48 -5.09 18.11
CA LEU A 385 -1.78 -4.46 16.84
C LEU A 385 -2.44 -3.10 17.06
N ILE A 386 -2.00 -2.10 16.30
CA ILE A 386 -2.58 -0.76 16.26
C ILE A 386 -3.20 -0.58 14.87
N PRO A 387 -4.51 -0.30 14.78
CA PRO A 387 -5.13 -0.07 13.48
C PRO A 387 -4.53 1.17 12.81
N SER A 388 -4.14 1.04 11.56
CA SER A 388 -3.58 2.12 10.76
C SER A 388 -4.36 2.29 9.46
N THR A 389 -4.40 3.52 8.98
CA THR A 389 -4.93 3.86 7.66
C THR A 389 -3.77 4.36 6.82
N SER A 390 -3.54 3.76 5.65
CA SER A 390 -2.50 4.20 4.73
C SER A 390 -2.79 5.59 4.17
N ASN A 391 -1.77 6.39 3.98
CA ASN A 391 -1.85 7.68 3.28
C ASN A 391 -1.85 7.49 1.75
N GLY A 392 -1.39 6.34 1.26
CA GLY A 392 -1.48 5.86 -0.10
C GLY A 392 -2.67 4.92 -0.27
N PHE A 393 -2.70 4.23 -1.39
CA PHE A 393 -3.64 3.17 -1.69
C PHE A 393 -2.87 1.92 -2.12
N THR A 394 -3.50 0.76 -1.97
CA THR A 394 -3.03 -0.53 -2.44
C THR A 394 -4.16 -1.26 -3.16
N ASP A 395 -3.91 -2.43 -3.70
CA ASP A 395 -4.94 -3.30 -4.27
C ASP A 395 -5.98 -3.80 -3.25
N SER A 396 -5.74 -3.60 -1.94
CA SER A 396 -6.69 -3.91 -0.87
C SER A 396 -8.05 -3.25 -1.05
N ARG A 397 -8.10 -2.08 -1.71
CA ARG A 397 -9.35 -1.37 -2.00
C ARG A 397 -10.33 -2.21 -2.81
N PHE A 398 -9.85 -2.99 -3.78
CA PHE A 398 -10.70 -3.80 -4.65
C PHE A 398 -11.33 -4.99 -3.92
N THR A 399 -10.60 -5.62 -3.02
CA THR A 399 -11.16 -6.70 -2.19
C THR A 399 -12.10 -6.17 -1.13
N ARG A 400 -11.83 -5.00 -0.54
CA ARG A 400 -12.74 -4.30 0.39
C ARG A 400 -14.03 -3.89 -0.30
N GLU A 401 -13.96 -3.38 -1.54
CA GLU A 401 -15.13 -3.07 -2.37
C GLU A 401 -15.97 -4.32 -2.65
N ASN A 402 -15.33 -5.47 -2.84
CA ASN A 402 -15.99 -6.77 -3.03
C ASN A 402 -16.50 -7.40 -1.71
N GLY A 403 -16.41 -6.69 -0.58
CA GLY A 403 -16.92 -7.08 0.72
C GLY A 403 -16.00 -8.01 1.54
N THR A 404 -14.77 -8.21 1.13
CA THR A 404 -13.75 -8.99 1.85
C THR A 404 -13.12 -8.14 2.96
N ILE A 405 -12.99 -8.70 4.17
CA ILE A 405 -12.23 -8.07 5.25
C ILE A 405 -10.74 -8.19 4.91
N THR A 406 -10.12 -7.06 4.55
CA THR A 406 -8.73 -7.03 4.07
C THR A 406 -7.86 -6.18 4.98
N TYR A 407 -6.72 -6.75 5.41
CA TYR A 407 -5.70 -6.03 6.17
C TYR A 407 -4.36 -6.03 5.44
N GLY A 408 -3.63 -4.92 5.61
CA GLY A 408 -2.22 -4.85 5.29
C GLY A 408 -1.37 -5.41 6.43
N PHE A 409 -0.56 -6.47 6.15
CA PHE A 409 0.36 -7.04 7.14
C PHE A 409 1.46 -7.88 6.47
N SER A 410 2.70 -7.39 6.44
CA SER A 410 3.85 -8.10 5.86
C SER A 410 4.53 -9.06 6.86
N GLY A 411 4.42 -8.83 8.16
CA GLY A 411 5.06 -9.63 9.20
C GLY A 411 6.56 -9.35 9.35
N ALA A 412 6.98 -8.09 9.27
CA ALA A 412 8.37 -7.69 9.44
C ALA A 412 8.92 -8.06 10.83
N HIS A 413 10.19 -8.51 10.87
CA HIS A 413 10.87 -8.84 12.12
C HIS A 413 11.24 -7.57 12.89
N PRO A 414 11.13 -7.55 14.24
CA PRO A 414 11.46 -6.36 15.02
C PRO A 414 12.93 -5.91 14.90
N ASP A 415 13.84 -6.84 14.63
CA ASP A 415 15.27 -6.52 14.42
C ASP A 415 15.58 -5.94 13.04
N ASP A 416 14.61 -5.88 12.14
CA ASP A 416 14.77 -5.29 10.81
C ASP A 416 14.35 -3.82 10.86
N ASP A 417 15.31 -2.92 10.72
CA ASP A 417 15.03 -1.48 10.71
C ASP A 417 14.21 -1.09 9.48
N PRO A 418 12.95 -0.65 9.66
CA PRO A 418 12.08 -0.27 8.55
C PRO A 418 12.57 0.97 7.77
N ILE A 419 13.55 1.73 8.32
CA ILE A 419 14.17 2.85 7.59
C ILE A 419 15.03 2.32 6.46
N LEU A 420 15.70 1.19 6.67
CA LEU A 420 16.60 0.58 5.68
C LEU A 420 15.84 -0.07 4.51
N ALA A 421 14.54 -0.27 4.64
CA ALA A 421 13.71 -0.77 3.53
C ALA A 421 13.75 0.15 2.32
N ASN A 422 13.75 1.47 2.56
CA ASN A 422 13.89 2.53 1.56
C ASN A 422 12.99 2.34 0.32
N VAL A 423 11.73 1.95 0.55
CA VAL A 423 10.73 1.70 -0.48
C VAL A 423 10.67 2.86 -1.48
N HIS A 424 10.64 2.55 -2.78
CA HIS A 424 10.75 3.49 -3.91
C HIS A 424 12.06 4.30 -3.96
N GLY A 425 12.95 4.13 -2.98
CA GLY A 425 14.23 4.83 -2.90
C GLY A 425 15.40 4.09 -3.57
N THR A 426 16.59 4.67 -3.42
CA THR A 426 17.88 4.06 -3.84
C THR A 426 18.30 3.02 -2.82
N ASP A 427 18.86 1.88 -3.27
CA ASP A 427 19.25 0.75 -2.41
C ASP A 427 18.08 0.19 -1.59
N GLU A 428 16.88 0.09 -2.19
CA GLU A 428 15.74 -0.63 -1.59
C GLU A 428 16.18 -2.03 -1.15
N SER A 429 15.71 -2.47 0.02
CA SER A 429 16.14 -3.76 0.57
C SER A 429 15.16 -4.34 1.58
N ILE A 430 15.18 -5.67 1.71
CA ILE A 430 14.46 -6.42 2.74
C ILE A 430 15.43 -7.14 3.67
N GLY A 431 15.21 -7.12 4.96
CA GLY A 431 15.95 -7.94 5.93
C GLY A 431 15.59 -9.42 5.80
N ILE A 432 16.59 -10.30 5.77
CA ILE A 432 16.36 -11.76 5.72
C ILE A 432 15.51 -12.21 6.92
N SER A 433 15.69 -11.60 8.09
CA SER A 433 14.85 -11.86 9.26
C SER A 433 13.38 -11.56 9.02
N SER A 434 13.06 -10.45 8.32
CA SER A 434 11.68 -10.09 7.95
C SER A 434 11.10 -11.04 6.91
N LEU A 435 11.89 -11.46 5.93
CA LEU A 435 11.45 -12.43 4.92
C LEU A 435 11.08 -13.77 5.57
N VAL A 436 11.89 -14.25 6.54
CA VAL A 436 11.64 -15.48 7.28
C VAL A 436 10.43 -15.31 8.22
N SER A 437 10.34 -14.22 8.99
CA SER A 437 9.19 -13.99 9.89
C SER A 437 7.90 -13.78 9.11
N GLY A 438 7.94 -13.12 7.96
CA GLY A 438 6.82 -13.00 7.03
C GLY A 438 6.32 -14.36 6.55
N THR A 439 7.23 -15.24 6.08
CA THR A 439 6.91 -16.60 5.65
C THR A 439 6.26 -17.40 6.79
N LYS A 440 6.84 -17.39 7.99
CA LYS A 440 6.25 -18.04 9.17
C LYS A 440 4.86 -17.49 9.50
N THR A 441 4.70 -16.17 9.40
CA THR A 441 3.42 -15.51 9.69
C THR A 441 2.34 -15.93 8.70
N MET A 442 2.64 -15.90 7.39
CA MET A 442 1.68 -16.31 6.35
C MET A 442 1.31 -17.79 6.48
N LEU A 443 2.30 -18.66 6.77
CA LEU A 443 2.06 -20.07 7.00
C LEU A 443 1.17 -20.30 8.23
N ALA A 444 1.51 -19.69 9.37
CA ALA A 444 0.75 -19.88 10.61
C ALA A 444 -0.68 -19.32 10.48
N LEU A 445 -0.84 -18.19 9.80
CA LEU A 445 -2.13 -17.55 9.55
C LEU A 445 -3.01 -18.45 8.66
N ALA A 446 -2.47 -18.94 7.55
CA ALA A 446 -3.18 -19.84 6.64
C ALA A 446 -3.58 -21.14 7.35
N TYR A 447 -2.67 -21.71 8.12
CA TYR A 447 -2.94 -22.92 8.91
C TYR A 447 -4.05 -22.69 9.95
N ASP A 448 -4.03 -21.58 10.68
CA ASP A 448 -5.03 -21.27 11.72
C ASP A 448 -6.41 -20.98 11.11
N LEU A 449 -6.49 -20.04 10.15
CA LEU A 449 -7.77 -19.62 9.59
C LEU A 449 -8.45 -20.68 8.72
N CYS A 450 -7.68 -21.43 7.94
CA CYS A 450 -8.24 -22.40 7.01
C CYS A 450 -8.54 -23.75 7.65
N ASN A 451 -8.11 -24.00 8.90
CA ASN A 451 -8.46 -25.19 9.70
C ASN A 451 -9.35 -24.87 10.91
N SER A 452 -9.88 -23.65 11.02
CA SER A 452 -10.74 -23.28 12.14
C SER A 452 -12.22 -23.54 11.79
N GLU A 453 -12.95 -24.06 12.77
CA GLU A 453 -14.39 -24.24 12.74
C GLU A 453 -15.19 -22.97 12.45
#